data_f3ae1dd057e7ed80d09c0c917d0d6ac0
#
_entry.id   f3ae1dd057e7ed80d09c0c917d0d6ac0
#
_cell.length_a   1.000
_cell.length_b   1.000
_cell.length_c   1.000
_cell.angle_alpha   90.00
_cell.angle_beta   90.00
_cell.angle_gamma   90.00
#
_symmetry.space_group_name_H-M   'P 1'
#
loop_
_entity.id
_entity.type
_entity.pdbx_description
1 polymer ?
#
loop_
_entity_poly.entity_id
_entity_poly.type
_entity_poly.pdbx_seq_one_letter_code
_entity_poly.pdbx_strand_id
1 'polypeptide(L)'
;MTTEADNFRQRVIHVIAAIPYGYVVTYGDVARLAGSARAARQVGGILRGLPAGSQLPWYRVINRKGEISLTGPDFQRQKSALQSEGVILDSEGKIDLDRFRWRYVQDLL
;
A
#
# COMPACT_ATOMS: atom_id res chain seq x y z
N MET A 1 -9.36 12.08 -23.72
CA MET A 1 -7.95 11.89 -23.37
C MET A 1 -7.78 11.92 -21.87
N THR A 2 -7.02 10.97 -21.33
CA THR A 2 -6.70 10.98 -19.91
C THR A 2 -5.56 11.97 -19.64
N THR A 3 -5.63 12.65 -18.50
CA THR A 3 -4.56 13.54 -18.06
C THR A 3 -3.44 12.73 -17.45
N GLU A 4 -2.27 13.36 -17.24
CA GLU A 4 -1.17 12.72 -16.51
C GLU A 4 -1.62 12.25 -15.11
N ALA A 5 -2.43 13.05 -14.43
CA ALA A 5 -2.92 12.70 -13.10
C ALA A 5 -3.82 11.46 -13.14
N ASP A 6 -4.69 11.38 -14.15
CA ASP A 6 -5.56 10.22 -14.32
C ASP A 6 -4.77 8.97 -14.64
N ASN A 7 -3.73 9.10 -15.51
CA ASN A 7 -2.88 7.97 -15.83
C ASN A 7 -2.11 7.47 -14.62
N PHE A 8 -1.59 8.38 -13.81
CA PHE A 8 -0.89 8.00 -12.58
C PHE A 8 -1.84 7.28 -11.62
N ARG A 9 -3.04 7.82 -11.43
CA ARG A 9 -4.04 7.20 -10.57
C ARG A 9 -4.36 5.77 -11.02
N GLN A 10 -4.54 5.57 -12.32
CA GLN A 10 -4.82 4.25 -12.86
C GLN A 10 -3.65 3.29 -12.64
N ARG A 11 -2.42 3.76 -12.81
CA ARG A 11 -1.23 2.95 -12.55
C ARG A 11 -1.11 2.58 -11.08
N VAL A 12 -1.43 3.51 -10.18
CA VAL A 12 -1.43 3.24 -8.73
C VAL A 12 -2.45 2.14 -8.40
N ILE A 13 -3.66 2.26 -8.91
CA ILE A 13 -4.71 1.26 -8.69
C ILE A 13 -4.26 -0.10 -9.20
N HIS A 14 -3.62 -0.15 -10.35
CA HIS A 14 -3.10 -1.38 -10.95
C HIS A 14 -2.07 -2.04 -10.03
N VAL A 15 -1.14 -1.22 -9.51
CA VAL A 15 -0.10 -1.72 -8.60
C VAL A 15 -0.73 -2.30 -7.33
N ILE A 16 -1.66 -1.56 -6.74
CA ILE A 16 -2.31 -2.01 -5.50
C ILE A 16 -3.06 -3.32 -5.72
N ALA A 17 -3.76 -3.43 -6.83
CA ALA A 17 -4.51 -4.66 -7.16
C ALA A 17 -3.59 -5.87 -7.30
N ALA A 18 -2.32 -5.65 -7.62
CA ALA A 18 -1.35 -6.73 -7.83
C ALA A 18 -0.65 -7.18 -6.56
N ILE A 19 -0.77 -6.44 -5.45
CA ILE A 19 -0.09 -6.80 -4.20
C ILE A 19 -0.64 -8.14 -3.69
N PRO A 20 0.21 -9.16 -3.52
CA PRO A 20 -0.30 -10.48 -3.13
C PRO A 20 -0.71 -10.53 -1.66
N TYR A 21 -1.59 -11.45 -1.39
CA TYR A 21 -2.06 -11.78 -0.03
C TYR A 21 -0.86 -12.09 0.87
N GLY A 22 -0.86 -11.51 2.06
CA GLY A 22 0.20 -11.77 3.05
C GLY A 22 1.44 -10.92 2.88
N TYR A 23 1.43 -9.97 1.92
CA TYR A 23 2.57 -9.07 1.69
C TYR A 23 2.15 -7.63 1.85
N VAL A 24 3.14 -6.76 2.07
CA VAL A 24 2.93 -5.32 2.19
C VAL A 24 3.89 -4.58 1.26
N VAL A 25 3.52 -3.35 0.92
CA VAL A 25 4.39 -2.41 0.20
C VAL A 25 4.32 -1.08 0.91
N THR A 26 5.28 -0.21 0.65
CA THR A 26 5.25 1.16 1.16
C THR A 26 4.59 2.08 0.14
N TYR A 27 4.15 3.27 0.59
CA TYR A 27 3.65 4.29 -0.34
C TYR A 27 4.68 4.62 -1.41
N GLY A 28 5.96 4.66 -1.03
CA GLY A 28 7.05 4.90 -1.98
C GLY A 28 7.20 3.78 -3.00
N ASP A 29 7.00 2.52 -2.59
CA ASP A 29 7.03 1.38 -3.51
C ASP A 29 5.95 1.52 -4.58
N VAL A 30 4.73 1.86 -4.15
CA VAL A 30 3.61 2.03 -5.07
C VAL A 30 3.92 3.16 -6.06
N ALA A 31 4.41 4.29 -5.53
CA ALA A 31 4.75 5.45 -6.37
C ALA A 31 5.79 5.07 -7.41
N ARG A 32 6.84 4.37 -7.01
CA ARG A 32 7.91 3.96 -7.91
C ARG A 32 7.41 3.01 -8.99
N LEU A 33 6.61 2.02 -8.60
CA LEU A 33 6.03 1.07 -9.55
C LEU A 33 5.06 1.76 -10.51
N ALA A 34 4.39 2.80 -10.05
CA ALA A 34 3.48 3.58 -10.90
C ALA A 34 4.21 4.61 -11.77
N GLY A 35 5.54 4.65 -11.69
CA GLY A 35 6.35 5.47 -12.58
C GLY A 35 6.73 6.85 -12.04
N SER A 36 6.50 7.11 -10.75
CA SER A 36 6.84 8.42 -10.16
C SER A 36 7.31 8.26 -8.73
N ALA A 37 8.61 8.02 -8.55
CA ALA A 37 9.21 7.69 -7.25
C ALA A 37 8.99 8.77 -6.19
N ARG A 38 8.69 10.01 -6.60
CA ARG A 38 8.50 11.13 -5.66
C ARG A 38 7.05 11.35 -5.26
N ALA A 39 6.13 10.51 -5.72
CA ALA A 39 4.69 10.74 -5.57
C ALA A 39 4.05 9.92 -4.44
N ALA A 40 4.81 9.54 -3.42
CA ALA A 40 4.27 8.75 -2.30
C ALA A 40 3.09 9.42 -1.62
N ARG A 41 3.14 10.75 -1.45
CA ARG A 41 2.04 11.50 -0.84
C ARG A 41 0.77 11.43 -1.69
N GLN A 42 0.92 11.48 -3.02
CA GLN A 42 -0.21 11.36 -3.93
C GLN A 42 -0.84 9.99 -3.83
N VAL A 43 -0.04 8.94 -3.64
CA VAL A 43 -0.55 7.58 -3.42
C VAL A 43 -1.48 7.57 -2.21
N GLY A 44 -1.05 8.19 -1.10
CA GLY A 44 -1.89 8.29 0.10
C GLY A 44 -3.22 8.98 -0.19
N GLY A 45 -3.19 10.05 -0.98
CA GLY A 45 -4.42 10.76 -1.38
C GLY A 45 -5.35 9.89 -2.22
N ILE A 46 -4.79 9.13 -3.14
CA ILE A 46 -5.58 8.21 -3.98
C ILE A 46 -6.25 7.14 -3.12
N LEU A 47 -5.52 6.58 -2.15
CA LEU A 47 -6.09 5.57 -1.24
C LEU A 47 -7.24 6.14 -0.42
N ARG A 48 -7.08 7.36 0.10
CA ARG A 48 -8.15 8.00 0.89
C ARG A 48 -9.38 8.27 0.05
N GLY A 49 -9.23 8.45 -1.25
CA GLY A 49 -10.33 8.73 -2.17
C GLY A 49 -11.01 7.50 -2.74
N LEU A 50 -10.61 6.30 -2.34
CA LEU A 50 -11.26 5.09 -2.85
C LEU A 50 -12.69 4.99 -2.34
N PRO A 51 -13.63 4.49 -3.18
CA PRO A 51 -15.00 4.27 -2.73
C PRO A 51 -15.07 3.30 -1.56
N ALA A 52 -16.07 3.49 -0.70
CA ALA A 52 -16.23 2.68 0.51
C ALA A 52 -16.35 1.18 0.22
N GLY A 53 -16.90 0.81 -0.93
CA GLY A 53 -17.04 -0.60 -1.32
C GLY A 53 -15.90 -1.15 -2.14
N SER A 54 -14.76 -0.45 -2.19
CA SER A 54 -13.63 -0.88 -3.02
C SER A 54 -13.11 -2.24 -2.58
N GLN A 55 -12.83 -3.11 -3.56
CA GLN A 55 -12.25 -4.43 -3.33
C GLN A 55 -10.71 -4.40 -3.37
N LEU A 56 -10.12 -3.24 -3.59
CA LEU A 56 -8.67 -3.13 -3.63
C LEU A 56 -8.06 -3.39 -2.25
N PRO A 57 -6.92 -4.11 -2.18
CA PRO A 57 -6.26 -4.39 -0.90
C PRO A 57 -5.45 -3.17 -0.42
N TRP A 58 -6.14 -2.06 -0.18
CA TRP A 58 -5.53 -0.81 0.27
C TRP A 58 -4.72 -0.99 1.55
N TYR A 59 -5.15 -1.91 2.41
CA TYR A 59 -4.52 -2.14 3.71
C TYR A 59 -3.13 -2.78 3.61
N ARG A 60 -2.73 -3.23 2.42
CA ARG A 60 -1.39 -3.76 2.17
C ARG A 60 -0.37 -2.66 1.91
N VAL A 61 -0.78 -1.39 1.97
CA VAL A 61 0.12 -0.24 1.78
C VAL A 61 0.37 0.41 3.12
N ILE A 62 1.64 0.49 3.51
CA ILE A 62 2.06 1.03 4.81
C ILE A 62 3.16 2.07 4.60
N ASN A 63 3.62 2.72 5.68
CA ASN A 63 4.67 3.71 5.54
C ASN A 63 6.06 3.07 5.50
N ARG A 64 7.07 3.86 5.16
CA ARG A 64 8.45 3.37 4.98
C ARG A 64 9.09 2.85 6.26
N LYS A 65 8.51 3.17 7.41
CA LYS A 65 8.99 2.69 8.70
C LYS A 65 8.41 1.33 9.08
N GLY A 66 7.55 0.78 8.22
CA GLY A 66 6.88 -0.49 8.52
C GLY A 66 5.68 -0.32 9.42
N GLU A 67 5.09 0.87 9.47
CA GLU A 67 3.99 1.17 10.37
C GLU A 67 2.74 1.56 9.59
N ILE A 68 1.58 1.30 10.22
CA ILE A 68 0.29 1.79 9.73
C ILE A 68 0.23 3.27 10.08
N SER A 69 -0.01 4.12 9.07
CA SER A 69 -0.05 5.56 9.28
C SER A 69 -1.43 6.08 9.69
N LEU A 70 -2.47 5.26 9.59
CA LEU A 70 -3.82 5.64 9.96
C LEU A 70 -4.01 5.59 11.48
N THR A 71 -5.07 6.23 11.97
CA THR A 71 -5.38 6.28 13.39
C THR A 71 -6.84 5.87 13.62
N GLY A 72 -7.20 5.60 14.88
CA GLY A 72 -8.57 5.31 15.28
C GLY A 72 -9.13 4.04 14.62
N PRO A 73 -10.42 4.07 14.25
CA PRO A 73 -11.06 2.90 13.65
C PRO A 73 -10.39 2.43 12.35
N ASP A 74 -9.84 3.34 11.57
CA ASP A 74 -9.14 3.00 10.34
C ASP A 74 -7.86 2.21 10.62
N PHE A 75 -7.14 2.59 11.66
CA PHE A 75 -5.97 1.84 12.12
C PHE A 75 -6.38 0.41 12.48
N GLN A 76 -7.44 0.25 13.23
CA GLN A 76 -7.89 -1.07 13.67
C GLN A 76 -8.33 -1.94 12.50
N ARG A 77 -9.02 -1.36 11.52
CA ARG A 77 -9.43 -2.10 10.32
C ARG A 77 -8.23 -2.58 9.53
N GLN A 78 -7.23 -1.71 9.33
CA GLN A 78 -6.05 -2.07 8.58
C GLN A 78 -5.25 -3.15 9.31
N LYS A 79 -5.07 -2.97 10.62
CA LYS A 79 -4.35 -3.94 11.45
C LYS A 79 -5.01 -5.32 11.39
N SER A 80 -6.33 -5.36 11.59
CA SER A 80 -7.08 -6.62 11.56
C SER A 80 -6.98 -7.31 10.21
N ALA A 81 -7.10 -6.55 9.12
CA ALA A 81 -7.00 -7.10 7.78
C ALA A 81 -5.62 -7.71 7.53
N LEU A 82 -4.56 -7.01 7.91
CA LEU A 82 -3.19 -7.50 7.76
C LEU A 82 -2.95 -8.76 8.61
N GLN A 83 -3.40 -8.73 9.85
CA GLN A 83 -3.25 -9.89 10.75
C GLN A 83 -4.00 -11.10 10.22
N SER A 84 -5.16 -10.90 9.61
CA SER A 84 -5.92 -12.00 9.02
C SER A 84 -5.20 -12.65 7.85
N GLU A 85 -4.25 -11.93 7.23
CA GLU A 85 -3.42 -12.46 6.16
C GLU A 85 -2.09 -13.03 6.65
N GLY A 86 -1.88 -13.07 7.96
CA GLY A 86 -0.65 -13.60 8.54
C GLY A 86 0.47 -12.60 8.69
N VAL A 87 0.21 -11.32 8.45
CA VAL A 87 1.21 -10.27 8.66
C VAL A 87 1.32 -10.02 10.16
N ILE A 88 2.55 -10.00 10.66
CA ILE A 88 2.82 -9.87 12.09
C ILE A 88 3.25 -8.45 12.41
N LEU A 89 2.58 -7.85 13.41
CA LEU A 89 2.98 -6.57 13.97
C LEU A 89 3.63 -6.85 15.33
N ASP A 90 4.78 -6.22 15.60
CA ASP A 90 5.45 -6.39 16.89
C ASP A 90 4.74 -5.57 17.98
N SER A 91 5.30 -5.58 19.20
CA SER A 91 4.72 -4.90 20.36
C SER A 91 4.62 -3.37 20.15
N GLU A 92 5.41 -2.82 19.24
CA GLU A 92 5.38 -1.39 18.91
C GLU A 92 4.53 -1.11 17.66
N GLY A 93 3.86 -2.12 17.10
CA GLY A 93 3.03 -1.97 15.94
C GLY A 93 3.79 -1.95 14.63
N LYS A 94 5.04 -2.42 14.61
CA LYS A 94 5.86 -2.43 13.41
C LYS A 94 5.81 -3.76 12.71
N ILE A 95 5.86 -3.68 11.37
CA ILE A 95 5.91 -4.84 10.48
C ILE A 95 7.33 -4.97 9.96
N ASP A 96 7.87 -6.18 10.00
CA ASP A 96 9.21 -6.47 9.50
C ASP A 96 9.19 -6.44 7.96
N LEU A 97 9.70 -5.35 7.39
CA LEU A 97 9.74 -5.18 5.93
C LEU A 97 10.67 -6.18 5.26
N ASP A 98 11.70 -6.66 5.93
CA ASP A 98 12.56 -7.68 5.36
C ASP A 98 11.81 -8.99 5.13
N ARG A 99 10.82 -9.27 5.97
CA ARG A 99 10.04 -10.50 5.90
C ARG A 99 8.80 -10.35 5.02
N PHE A 100 8.07 -9.23 5.13
CA PHE A 100 6.73 -9.10 4.56
C PHE A 100 6.64 -8.22 3.32
N ARG A 101 7.70 -7.48 2.98
CA ARG A 101 7.68 -6.57 1.84
C ARG A 101 7.65 -7.36 0.54
N TRP A 102 6.70 -7.01 -0.32
CA TRP A 102 6.61 -7.57 -1.66
C TRP A 102 7.78 -7.09 -2.51
N ARG A 103 8.55 -8.00 -3.03
CA ARG A 103 9.78 -7.68 -3.76
C ARG A 103 9.65 -7.85 -5.27
N TYR A 104 8.43 -7.86 -5.72
CA TYR A 104 8.11 -8.00 -7.14
C TYR A 104 8.89 -7.00 -8.02
N VAL A 105 9.13 -5.79 -7.50
CA VAL A 105 9.86 -4.75 -8.23
C VAL A 105 11.23 -5.23 -8.68
N GLN A 106 11.91 -5.97 -7.82
CA GLN A 106 13.27 -6.43 -8.10
C GLN A 106 13.29 -7.49 -9.19
N ASP A 107 12.22 -8.26 -9.25
CA ASP A 107 12.11 -9.33 -10.25
C ASP A 107 11.74 -8.80 -11.63
N LEU A 108 11.10 -7.62 -11.68
CA LEU A 108 10.71 -6.99 -12.94
C LEU A 108 11.85 -6.21 -13.59
N LEU A 109 12.83 -5.82 -12.82
CA LEU A 109 13.94 -5.03 -13.29
C LEU A 109 15.12 -5.92 -13.62
#